data_84bfee505bdf5b7a0afa1651fe7305ac
#
_entry.id   84bfee505bdf5b7a0afa1651fe7305ac
#
_cell.length_a   1.000
_cell.length_b   1.000
_cell.length_c   1.000
_cell.angle_alpha   90.00
_cell.angle_beta   90.00
_cell.angle_gamma   90.00
#
_symmetry.space_group_name_H-M   'P 1'
#
loop_
_entity.id
_entity.type
_entity.pdbx_description
1 polymer ?
#
loop_
_entity_poly.entity_id
_entity_poly.type
_entity_poly.pdbx_seq_one_letter_code
_entity_poly.pdbx_strand_id
1 'polypeptide(L)'
;TYHEGIIALSACLAGEVQRYLVRGLYEEAKETAYKYEKCFGKGNFFLELQDHGIPEQKTVNAGLMRMSQETGIELVATNDVHYTYAEDAEPHDILLCLQTGKKLSDENRMRYEGGQYFVKSEEEMRALFPYAAQAIDNTQKIADRCNVEIEFGVTKLPHFDVPEGYDSWTYLNKLCHEGLVRRYPDKHEELLPKLDYELSVIQKMGYVDYFLIVWDFINYARTHGIPVGPGRGSAAGSLVSYTTGITNIDPIRYNLLFERFLNPERVTMPDIDIDFCYERRSEVIDYVIEKYGKDCVTQIVTFGTLAARGVIRDVGRVMDLPYNFCDTIAKNIPNELNITIDR
;
A
#
# COMPACT_ATOMS: atom_id res chain seq x y z
N THR A 1 -8.13 -16.27 13.41
CA THR A 1 -6.91 -17.00 13.05
C THR A 1 -5.66 -16.19 13.46
N TYR A 2 -5.58 -14.89 13.21
CA TYR A 2 -4.42 -14.05 13.52
C TYR A 2 -4.77 -13.01 14.59
N HIS A 3 -5.08 -13.44 15.80
CA HIS A 3 -5.51 -12.56 16.90
C HIS A 3 -4.44 -12.34 17.98
N GLU A 4 -3.39 -13.16 17.98
CA GLU A 4 -2.31 -13.05 18.96
C GLU A 4 -1.51 -11.75 18.78
N GLY A 5 -1.25 -11.02 19.85
CA GLY A 5 -0.55 -9.75 19.84
C GLY A 5 -1.37 -8.56 19.32
N ILE A 6 -2.69 -8.73 19.07
CA ILE A 6 -3.58 -7.68 18.56
C ILE A 6 -4.50 -7.20 19.68
N ILE A 7 -4.63 -5.88 19.81
CA ILE A 7 -5.67 -5.23 20.61
C ILE A 7 -6.75 -4.74 19.62
N ALA A 8 -8.01 -5.06 19.92
CA ALA A 8 -9.14 -4.73 19.07
C ALA A 8 -10.10 -3.76 19.76
N LEU A 9 -10.71 -2.88 18.98
CA LEU A 9 -11.74 -1.93 19.41
C LEU A 9 -13.04 -2.24 18.70
N SER A 10 -14.19 -1.89 19.30
CA SER A 10 -15.51 -2.25 18.75
C SER A 10 -15.92 -1.42 17.53
N ALA A 11 -15.10 -0.47 17.09
CA ALA A 11 -15.27 0.39 15.92
C ALA A 11 -16.39 1.47 16.05
N CYS A 12 -16.78 2.08 14.92
CA CYS A 12 -17.79 3.14 14.82
C CYS A 12 -19.21 2.56 14.76
N LEU A 13 -20.22 3.38 14.40
CA LEU A 13 -21.62 2.94 14.22
C LEU A 13 -21.78 1.76 13.24
N ALA A 14 -20.85 1.57 12.33
CA ALA A 14 -20.82 0.43 11.42
C ALA A 14 -20.29 -0.87 12.07
N GLY A 15 -19.71 -0.79 13.27
CA GLY A 15 -19.25 -1.95 14.03
C GLY A 15 -20.39 -2.90 14.39
N GLU A 16 -20.10 -4.18 14.54
CA GLU A 16 -21.14 -5.20 14.77
C GLU A 16 -21.87 -4.97 16.10
N VAL A 17 -21.15 -4.65 17.18
CA VAL A 17 -21.72 -4.34 18.49
C VAL A 17 -22.62 -3.11 18.41
N GLN A 18 -22.13 -2.01 17.80
CA GLN A 18 -22.86 -0.76 17.65
C GLN A 18 -24.12 -0.91 16.79
N ARG A 19 -24.05 -1.67 15.70
CA ARG A 19 -25.23 -1.95 14.84
C ARG A 19 -26.35 -2.65 15.59
N TYR A 20 -26.04 -3.56 16.50
CA TYR A 20 -27.07 -4.16 17.37
C TYR A 20 -27.65 -3.13 18.33
N LEU A 21 -26.82 -2.28 18.95
CA LEU A 21 -27.28 -1.23 19.87
C LEU A 21 -28.19 -0.20 19.19
N VAL A 22 -27.83 0.24 17.97
CA VAL A 22 -28.70 1.15 17.17
C VAL A 22 -30.06 0.55 16.91
N ARG A 23 -30.15 -0.76 16.75
CA ARG A 23 -31.41 -1.50 16.51
C ARG A 23 -32.15 -1.86 17.81
N GLY A 24 -31.62 -1.50 18.98
CA GLY A 24 -32.21 -1.84 20.28
C GLY A 24 -32.01 -3.31 20.71
N LEU A 25 -31.11 -4.03 20.04
CA LEU A 25 -30.80 -5.43 20.28
C LEU A 25 -29.62 -5.55 21.27
N TYR A 26 -29.87 -5.23 22.54
CA TYR A 26 -28.81 -5.11 23.54
C TYR A 26 -28.13 -6.44 23.88
N GLU A 27 -28.91 -7.52 24.03
CA GLU A 27 -28.35 -8.84 24.39
C GLU A 27 -27.48 -9.41 23.26
N GLU A 28 -27.89 -9.24 21.99
CA GLU A 28 -27.10 -9.65 20.83
C GLU A 28 -25.80 -8.82 20.72
N ALA A 29 -25.86 -7.53 21.06
CA ALA A 29 -24.67 -6.68 21.14
C ALA A 29 -23.69 -7.18 22.20
N LYS A 30 -24.20 -7.56 23.38
CA LYS A 30 -23.43 -8.07 24.49
C LYS A 30 -22.81 -9.44 24.21
N GLU A 31 -23.56 -10.36 23.59
CA GLU A 31 -23.03 -11.63 23.13
C GLU A 31 -21.91 -11.46 22.11
N THR A 32 -22.08 -10.51 21.19
CA THR A 32 -21.06 -10.16 20.20
C THR A 32 -19.80 -9.61 20.86
N ALA A 33 -19.94 -8.73 21.86
CA ALA A 33 -18.80 -8.22 22.62
C ALA A 33 -18.04 -9.35 23.34
N TYR A 34 -18.73 -10.28 23.97
CA TYR A 34 -18.09 -11.45 24.59
C TYR A 34 -17.40 -12.36 23.57
N LYS A 35 -17.97 -12.52 22.37
CA LYS A 35 -17.33 -13.27 21.27
C LYS A 35 -16.00 -12.65 20.87
N TYR A 36 -15.94 -11.32 20.76
CA TYR A 36 -14.69 -10.60 20.45
C TYR A 36 -13.71 -10.66 21.63
N GLU A 37 -14.15 -10.44 22.87
CA GLU A 37 -13.28 -10.59 24.04
C GLU A 37 -12.67 -12.00 24.10
N LYS A 38 -13.47 -13.03 23.83
CA LYS A 38 -12.97 -14.41 23.77
C LYS A 38 -11.97 -14.63 22.64
N CYS A 39 -12.15 -13.96 21.49
CA CYS A 39 -11.27 -14.08 20.33
C CYS A 39 -9.91 -13.44 20.59
N PHE A 40 -9.88 -12.20 21.10
CA PHE A 40 -8.65 -11.43 21.31
C PHE A 40 -8.02 -11.67 22.69
N GLY A 41 -8.77 -12.24 23.61
CA GLY A 41 -8.38 -12.46 25.01
C GLY A 41 -8.80 -11.30 25.91
N LYS A 42 -9.01 -11.64 27.20
CA LYS A 42 -9.45 -10.68 28.22
C LYS A 42 -8.48 -9.49 28.32
N GLY A 43 -9.01 -8.26 28.25
CA GLY A 43 -8.23 -7.01 28.29
C GLY A 43 -7.58 -6.64 26.96
N ASN A 44 -7.82 -7.36 25.85
CA ASN A 44 -7.36 -7.04 24.50
C ASN A 44 -8.51 -6.64 23.56
N PHE A 45 -9.72 -6.55 24.06
CA PHE A 45 -10.86 -6.03 23.36
C PHE A 45 -11.49 -4.87 24.17
N PHE A 46 -11.77 -3.74 23.52
CA PHE A 46 -12.33 -2.55 24.15
C PHE A 46 -13.64 -2.14 23.46
N LEU A 47 -14.60 -1.66 24.26
CA LEU A 47 -15.79 -1.02 23.77
C LEU A 47 -15.46 0.44 23.43
N GLU A 48 -15.71 0.84 22.20
CA GLU A 48 -15.25 2.12 21.65
C GLU A 48 -16.35 3.17 21.66
N LEU A 49 -16.10 4.27 22.37
CA LEU A 49 -16.97 5.45 22.40
C LEU A 49 -16.53 6.46 21.34
N GLN A 50 -17.47 6.99 20.58
CA GLN A 50 -17.27 8.07 19.62
C GLN A 50 -18.39 9.10 19.76
N ASP A 51 -18.07 10.38 19.55
CA ASP A 51 -19.07 11.47 19.53
C ASP A 51 -18.70 12.53 18.48
N HIS A 52 -19.43 12.52 17.37
CA HIS A 52 -19.35 13.50 16.30
C HIS A 52 -20.60 14.38 16.21
N GLY A 53 -21.45 14.36 17.26
CA GLY A 53 -22.73 15.05 17.29
C GLY A 53 -23.89 14.26 16.64
N ILE A 54 -23.66 13.01 16.26
CA ILE A 54 -24.67 12.12 15.64
C ILE A 54 -25.60 11.59 16.75
N PRO A 55 -26.94 11.73 16.61
CA PRO A 55 -27.87 11.31 17.65
C PRO A 55 -27.77 9.83 18.05
N GLU A 56 -27.52 8.95 17.08
CA GLU A 56 -27.36 7.51 17.29
C GLU A 56 -26.16 7.19 18.19
N GLN A 57 -25.10 7.97 18.12
CA GLN A 57 -23.92 7.78 18.98
C GLN A 57 -24.24 7.95 20.46
N LYS A 58 -25.15 8.86 20.82
CA LYS A 58 -25.58 9.04 22.22
C LYS A 58 -26.27 7.78 22.77
N THR A 59 -27.14 7.17 21.96
CA THR A 59 -27.83 5.93 22.32
C THR A 59 -26.82 4.78 22.44
N VAL A 60 -25.91 4.66 21.47
CA VAL A 60 -24.86 3.63 21.45
C VAL A 60 -23.92 3.79 22.64
N ASN A 61 -23.43 4.99 22.91
CA ASN A 61 -22.53 5.26 24.02
C ASN A 61 -23.17 4.89 25.38
N ALA A 62 -24.45 5.22 25.58
CA ALA A 62 -25.16 4.79 26.78
C ALA A 62 -25.23 3.26 26.91
N GLY A 63 -25.48 2.55 25.81
CA GLY A 63 -25.48 1.10 25.76
C GLY A 63 -24.11 0.49 26.05
N LEU A 64 -23.04 1.06 25.47
CA LEU A 64 -21.66 0.60 25.68
C LEU A 64 -21.20 0.83 27.13
N MET A 65 -21.53 1.97 27.72
CA MET A 65 -21.24 2.25 29.13
C MET A 65 -21.91 1.25 30.07
N ARG A 66 -23.19 0.97 29.87
CA ARG A 66 -23.92 -0.08 30.60
C ARG A 66 -23.24 -1.45 30.38
N MET A 67 -22.91 -1.80 29.14
CA MET A 67 -22.27 -3.07 28.79
C MET A 67 -20.93 -3.23 29.48
N SER A 68 -20.10 -2.16 29.50
CA SER A 68 -18.82 -2.16 30.22
C SER A 68 -19.00 -2.47 31.70
N GLN A 69 -20.00 -1.86 32.37
CA GLN A 69 -20.30 -2.12 33.78
C GLN A 69 -20.74 -3.58 34.03
N GLU A 70 -21.53 -4.13 33.13
CA GLU A 70 -22.06 -5.50 33.29
C GLU A 70 -21.03 -6.59 32.93
N THR A 71 -20.16 -6.34 31.95
CA THR A 71 -19.22 -7.35 31.41
C THR A 71 -17.81 -7.22 31.96
N GLY A 72 -17.42 -6.04 32.44
CA GLY A 72 -16.05 -5.70 32.78
C GLY A 72 -15.13 -5.44 31.58
N ILE A 73 -15.66 -5.41 30.35
CA ILE A 73 -14.90 -5.00 29.16
C ILE A 73 -14.66 -3.50 29.24
N GLU A 74 -13.39 -3.09 29.17
CA GLU A 74 -13.01 -1.68 29.31
C GLU A 74 -13.48 -0.83 28.14
N LEU A 75 -13.70 0.46 28.38
CA LEU A 75 -14.03 1.47 27.39
C LEU A 75 -12.76 2.15 26.84
N VAL A 76 -12.81 2.59 25.59
CA VAL A 76 -11.83 3.50 25.00
C VAL A 76 -12.57 4.57 24.21
N ALA A 77 -12.10 5.82 24.23
CA ALA A 77 -12.68 6.90 23.41
C ALA A 77 -11.76 7.21 22.23
N THR A 78 -12.34 7.27 21.03
CA THR A 78 -11.64 7.64 19.80
C THR A 78 -12.41 8.70 19.02
N ASN A 79 -11.78 9.30 18.01
CA ASN A 79 -12.42 10.32 17.19
C ASN A 79 -12.61 9.90 15.72
N ASP A 80 -12.36 8.66 15.35
CA ASP A 80 -12.53 8.18 13.95
C ASP A 80 -11.99 9.19 12.93
N VAL A 81 -10.72 9.59 13.10
CA VAL A 81 -10.10 10.70 12.38
C VAL A 81 -10.03 10.42 10.88
N HIS A 82 -10.55 11.36 10.07
CA HIS A 82 -10.53 11.29 8.62
C HIS A 82 -9.75 12.43 7.96
N TYR A 83 -9.44 13.49 8.72
CA TYR A 83 -8.63 14.61 8.26
C TYR A 83 -7.90 15.26 9.45
N THR A 84 -6.88 16.07 9.17
CA THR A 84 -5.98 16.58 10.21
C THR A 84 -6.57 17.77 10.97
N TYR A 85 -7.06 18.77 10.26
CA TYR A 85 -7.53 20.03 10.84
C TYR A 85 -9.02 20.18 10.67
N ALA A 86 -9.68 20.98 11.52
CA ALA A 86 -11.13 21.20 11.46
C ALA A 86 -11.58 21.83 10.13
N GLU A 87 -10.75 22.71 9.56
CA GLU A 87 -10.96 23.33 8.25
C GLU A 87 -10.89 22.37 7.07
N ASP A 88 -10.32 21.19 7.25
CA ASP A 88 -10.22 20.16 6.20
C ASP A 88 -11.56 19.42 5.95
N ALA A 89 -12.59 19.71 6.70
CA ALA A 89 -13.90 19.06 6.56
C ALA A 89 -14.50 19.22 5.16
N GLU A 90 -14.42 20.43 4.56
CA GLU A 90 -14.93 20.70 3.21
C GLU A 90 -14.04 20.08 2.13
N PRO A 91 -12.71 20.25 2.14
CA PRO A 91 -11.83 19.50 1.25
C PRO A 91 -12.02 17.97 1.30
N HIS A 92 -12.22 17.41 2.48
CA HIS A 92 -12.51 15.97 2.64
C HIS A 92 -13.84 15.57 1.97
N ASP A 93 -14.90 16.36 2.12
CA ASP A 93 -16.19 16.10 1.46
C ASP A 93 -16.08 16.13 -0.07
N ILE A 94 -15.26 17.02 -0.62
CA ILE A 94 -14.90 17.05 -2.05
C ILE A 94 -14.14 15.77 -2.47
N LEU A 95 -13.18 15.31 -1.66
CA LEU A 95 -12.44 14.07 -1.94
C LEU A 95 -13.35 12.84 -1.93
N LEU A 96 -14.32 12.76 -1.04
CA LEU A 96 -15.34 11.71 -1.04
C LEU A 96 -16.16 11.71 -2.33
N CYS A 97 -16.54 12.89 -2.82
CA CYS A 97 -17.23 13.02 -4.11
C CYS A 97 -16.36 12.55 -5.28
N LEU A 98 -15.07 12.90 -5.27
CA LEU A 98 -14.11 12.42 -6.29
C LEU A 98 -14.01 10.90 -6.29
N GLN A 99 -13.83 10.30 -5.11
CA GLN A 99 -13.68 8.85 -4.94
C GLN A 99 -14.92 8.06 -5.37
N THR A 100 -16.11 8.61 -5.09
CA THR A 100 -17.41 7.95 -5.37
C THR A 100 -18.03 8.34 -6.70
N GLY A 101 -17.38 9.22 -7.48
CA GLY A 101 -17.92 9.73 -8.75
C GLY A 101 -19.17 10.60 -8.60
N LYS A 102 -19.34 11.26 -7.46
CA LYS A 102 -20.48 12.10 -7.11
C LYS A 102 -20.14 13.60 -7.23
N LYS A 103 -21.20 14.45 -7.15
CA LYS A 103 -21.10 15.91 -7.04
C LYS A 103 -21.52 16.35 -5.65
N LEU A 104 -21.09 17.54 -5.21
CA LEU A 104 -21.52 18.12 -3.94
C LEU A 104 -23.04 18.33 -3.90
N SER A 105 -23.68 18.61 -5.05
CA SER A 105 -25.13 18.80 -5.19
C SER A 105 -25.95 17.51 -5.11
N ASP A 106 -25.32 16.33 -5.20
CA ASP A 106 -26.04 15.06 -5.10
C ASP A 106 -26.56 14.83 -3.68
N GLU A 107 -27.84 14.56 -3.53
CA GLU A 107 -28.47 14.32 -2.22
C GLU A 107 -28.06 12.95 -1.65
N ASN A 108 -28.03 11.93 -2.50
CA ASN A 108 -27.69 10.56 -2.08
C ASN A 108 -26.21 10.26 -2.34
N ARG A 109 -25.35 10.71 -1.43
CA ARG A 109 -23.91 10.49 -1.46
C ARG A 109 -23.34 10.25 -0.06
N MET A 110 -22.15 9.66 0.02
CA MET A 110 -21.40 9.51 1.27
C MET A 110 -20.99 10.88 1.81
N ARG A 111 -21.23 11.11 3.09
CA ARG A 111 -20.85 12.33 3.82
C ARG A 111 -20.39 11.99 5.23
N TYR A 112 -19.49 12.81 5.75
CA TYR A 112 -19.14 12.85 7.16
C TYR A 112 -19.70 14.15 7.75
N GLU A 113 -20.89 14.07 8.29
CA GLU A 113 -21.61 15.26 8.77
C GLU A 113 -21.01 15.82 10.06
N GLY A 114 -21.17 17.14 10.28
CA GLY A 114 -20.80 17.82 11.52
C GLY A 114 -19.35 18.30 11.60
N GLY A 115 -18.47 17.93 10.68
CA GLY A 115 -17.09 18.44 10.63
C GLY A 115 -16.22 18.09 11.84
N GLN A 116 -16.51 17.01 12.56
CA GLN A 116 -15.87 16.66 13.85
C GLN A 116 -14.82 15.55 13.76
N TYR A 117 -14.43 15.13 12.56
CA TYR A 117 -13.54 13.98 12.33
C TYR A 117 -12.06 14.37 12.19
N PHE A 118 -11.66 15.48 12.80
CA PHE A 118 -10.28 15.97 12.83
C PHE A 118 -9.49 15.46 14.04
N VAL A 119 -8.18 15.62 14.03
CA VAL A 119 -7.31 15.28 15.16
C VAL A 119 -7.57 16.22 16.31
N LYS A 120 -8.15 15.72 17.39
CA LYS A 120 -8.46 16.49 18.60
C LYS A 120 -7.36 16.35 19.64
N SER A 121 -7.15 17.40 20.43
CA SER A 121 -6.30 17.34 21.62
C SER A 121 -6.95 16.49 22.74
N GLU A 122 -6.15 16.16 23.76
CA GLU A 122 -6.66 15.45 24.93
C GLU A 122 -7.72 16.28 25.65
N GLU A 123 -7.56 17.59 25.76
CA GLU A 123 -8.53 18.50 26.37
C GLU A 123 -9.86 18.50 25.62
N GLU A 124 -9.81 18.55 24.29
CA GLU A 124 -11.01 18.48 23.45
C GLU A 124 -11.72 17.13 23.59
N MET A 125 -10.96 16.04 23.62
CA MET A 125 -11.55 14.71 23.81
C MET A 125 -12.14 14.56 25.22
N ARG A 126 -11.48 15.06 26.27
CA ARG A 126 -12.03 15.07 27.65
C ARG A 126 -13.29 15.92 27.77
N ALA A 127 -13.39 17.01 27.01
CA ALA A 127 -14.59 17.84 26.96
C ALA A 127 -15.77 17.13 26.30
N LEU A 128 -15.53 16.24 25.30
CA LEU A 128 -16.55 15.43 24.65
C LEU A 128 -17.07 14.29 25.55
N PHE A 129 -16.17 13.70 26.37
CA PHE A 129 -16.49 12.55 27.21
C PHE A 129 -16.27 12.83 28.71
N PRO A 130 -16.90 13.90 29.29
CA PRO A 130 -16.72 14.26 30.71
C PRO A 130 -17.22 13.15 31.67
N TYR A 131 -18.08 12.27 31.16
CA TYR A 131 -18.68 11.15 31.89
C TYR A 131 -17.86 9.85 31.79
N ALA A 132 -16.79 9.82 30.99
CA ALA A 132 -15.99 8.62 30.70
C ALA A 132 -14.50 8.91 30.68
N ALA A 133 -13.97 9.61 31.69
CA ALA A 133 -12.56 10.00 31.77
C ALA A 133 -11.61 8.81 31.61
N GLN A 134 -11.96 7.65 32.18
CA GLN A 134 -11.16 6.44 32.06
C GLN A 134 -11.07 5.94 30.61
N ALA A 135 -12.06 6.18 29.76
CA ALA A 135 -12.00 5.79 28.35
C ALA A 135 -10.93 6.61 27.59
N ILE A 136 -10.67 7.85 28.02
CA ILE A 136 -9.55 8.66 27.50
C ILE A 136 -8.22 8.14 28.04
N ASP A 137 -8.11 7.86 29.33
CA ASP A 137 -6.88 7.33 29.96
C ASP A 137 -6.49 5.98 29.34
N ASN A 138 -7.46 5.17 28.93
CA ASN A 138 -7.20 3.89 28.28
C ASN A 138 -6.55 4.01 26.91
N THR A 139 -6.63 5.15 26.22
CA THR A 139 -5.87 5.37 24.97
C THR A 139 -4.37 5.29 25.22
N GLN A 140 -3.86 5.95 26.26
CA GLN A 140 -2.46 5.87 26.66
C GLN A 140 -2.10 4.44 27.12
N LYS A 141 -2.94 3.81 27.90
CA LYS A 141 -2.76 2.43 28.38
C LYS A 141 -2.65 1.41 27.22
N ILE A 142 -3.41 1.62 26.16
CA ILE A 142 -3.33 0.80 24.94
C ILE A 142 -2.01 1.10 24.20
N ALA A 143 -1.68 2.39 24.03
CA ALA A 143 -0.44 2.81 23.35
C ALA A 143 0.81 2.25 24.04
N ASP A 144 0.88 2.29 25.37
CA ASP A 144 2.00 1.77 26.17
C ASP A 144 2.20 0.25 26.01
N ARG A 145 1.15 -0.46 25.59
CA ARG A 145 1.18 -1.91 25.32
C ARG A 145 1.55 -2.24 23.88
N CYS A 146 1.52 -1.27 22.97
CA CYS A 146 1.85 -1.46 21.56
C CYS A 146 3.35 -1.36 21.35
N ASN A 147 4.00 -2.50 21.05
CA ASN A 147 5.42 -2.59 20.76
C ASN A 147 5.59 -3.24 19.39
N VAL A 148 5.71 -2.42 18.35
CA VAL A 148 5.91 -2.89 16.98
C VAL A 148 7.28 -2.44 16.51
N GLU A 149 8.13 -3.42 16.22
CA GLU A 149 9.43 -3.19 15.58
C GLU A 149 9.31 -3.53 14.10
N ILE A 150 9.59 -2.54 13.25
CA ILE A 150 9.67 -2.72 11.82
C ILE A 150 11.15 -2.84 11.45
N GLU A 151 11.53 -4.01 10.94
CA GLU A 151 12.89 -4.29 10.53
C GLU A 151 13.19 -3.62 9.19
N PHE A 152 14.00 -2.55 9.22
CA PHE A 152 14.43 -1.83 8.02
C PHE A 152 15.79 -2.31 7.54
N GLY A 153 16.03 -2.23 6.21
CA GLY A 153 17.33 -2.53 5.59
C GLY A 153 17.66 -4.00 5.48
N VAL A 154 16.74 -4.89 5.85
CA VAL A 154 16.91 -6.35 5.66
C VAL A 154 16.15 -6.78 4.42
N THR A 155 16.90 -7.25 3.42
CA THR A 155 16.32 -7.78 2.18
C THR A 155 15.78 -9.18 2.43
N LYS A 156 14.46 -9.36 2.27
CA LYS A 156 13.77 -10.66 2.41
C LYS A 156 13.36 -11.14 1.02
N LEU A 157 14.29 -11.76 0.30
CA LEU A 157 13.99 -12.35 -1.00
C LEU A 157 13.63 -13.83 -0.83
N PRO A 158 12.64 -14.36 -1.57
CA PRO A 158 12.44 -15.79 -1.67
C PRO A 158 13.62 -16.45 -2.38
N HIS A 159 13.85 -17.72 -2.09
CA HIS A 159 14.84 -18.53 -2.83
C HIS A 159 14.25 -18.96 -4.17
N PHE A 160 15.09 -19.00 -5.20
CA PHE A 160 14.73 -19.53 -6.51
C PHE A 160 15.11 -20.99 -6.61
N ASP A 161 14.14 -21.86 -6.88
CA ASP A 161 14.40 -23.29 -7.11
C ASP A 161 15.04 -23.51 -8.48
N VAL A 162 16.33 -23.87 -8.47
CA VAL A 162 17.11 -24.14 -9.69
C VAL A 162 16.96 -25.59 -10.14
N PRO A 163 17.18 -25.88 -11.43
CA PRO A 163 17.23 -27.26 -11.92
C PRO A 163 18.30 -28.11 -11.24
N GLU A 164 18.08 -29.42 -11.18
CA GLU A 164 19.02 -30.38 -10.59
C GLU A 164 20.42 -30.24 -11.20
N GLY A 165 21.42 -30.23 -10.34
CA GLY A 165 22.83 -30.07 -10.72
C GLY A 165 23.35 -28.62 -10.78
N TYR A 166 22.51 -27.65 -10.44
CA TYR A 166 22.90 -26.23 -10.36
C TYR A 166 22.62 -25.66 -8.97
N ASP A 167 23.39 -24.64 -8.59
CA ASP A 167 22.99 -23.65 -7.62
C ASP A 167 22.55 -22.35 -8.34
N SER A 168 22.00 -21.40 -7.60
CA SER A 168 21.48 -20.15 -8.18
C SER A 168 22.58 -19.40 -8.98
N TRP A 169 23.80 -19.40 -8.46
CA TRP A 169 24.91 -18.70 -9.10
C TRP A 169 25.29 -19.35 -10.44
N THR A 170 25.52 -20.64 -10.45
CA THR A 170 25.92 -21.39 -11.65
C THR A 170 24.79 -21.38 -12.70
N TYR A 171 23.55 -21.39 -12.27
CA TYR A 171 22.41 -21.32 -13.17
C TYR A 171 22.27 -19.95 -13.83
N LEU A 172 22.39 -18.84 -13.07
CA LEU A 172 22.37 -17.49 -13.63
C LEU A 172 23.53 -17.29 -14.62
N ASN A 173 24.74 -17.75 -14.28
CA ASN A 173 25.92 -17.71 -15.17
C ASN A 173 25.63 -18.41 -16.49
N LYS A 174 25.12 -19.63 -16.44
CA LYS A 174 24.72 -20.39 -17.64
C LYS A 174 23.77 -19.60 -18.52
N LEU A 175 22.68 -19.09 -17.94
CA LEU A 175 21.67 -18.32 -18.70
C LEU A 175 22.29 -17.08 -19.37
N CYS A 176 23.18 -16.39 -18.66
CA CYS A 176 23.87 -15.21 -19.16
C CYS A 176 24.84 -15.53 -20.30
N HIS A 177 25.67 -16.55 -20.16
CA HIS A 177 26.64 -16.92 -21.19
C HIS A 177 25.98 -17.47 -22.46
N GLU A 178 24.98 -18.34 -22.31
CA GLU A 178 24.17 -18.80 -23.45
C GLU A 178 23.43 -17.61 -24.14
N GLY A 179 22.93 -16.69 -23.33
CA GLY A 179 22.30 -15.46 -23.81
C GLY A 179 23.28 -14.53 -24.52
N LEU A 180 24.49 -14.40 -24.04
CA LEU A 180 25.53 -13.57 -24.65
C LEU A 180 25.87 -14.06 -26.07
N VAL A 181 26.10 -15.36 -26.25
CA VAL A 181 26.34 -15.97 -27.56
C VAL A 181 25.14 -15.74 -28.51
N ARG A 182 23.91 -15.90 -27.99
CA ARG A 182 22.70 -15.70 -28.78
C ARG A 182 22.50 -14.25 -29.20
N ARG A 183 22.81 -13.27 -28.31
CA ARG A 183 22.62 -11.85 -28.55
C ARG A 183 23.75 -11.22 -29.38
N TYR A 184 24.98 -11.71 -29.23
CA TYR A 184 26.19 -11.17 -29.84
C TYR A 184 27.06 -12.29 -30.45
N PRO A 185 26.57 -12.99 -31.50
CA PRO A 185 27.28 -14.14 -32.07
C PRO A 185 28.73 -13.83 -32.50
N ASP A 186 28.96 -12.61 -32.99
CA ASP A 186 30.25 -12.19 -33.53
C ASP A 186 31.13 -11.42 -32.50
N LYS A 187 30.60 -11.05 -31.34
CA LYS A 187 31.26 -10.17 -30.35
C LYS A 187 31.23 -10.72 -28.93
N HIS A 188 30.70 -11.93 -28.72
CA HIS A 188 30.50 -12.47 -27.38
C HIS A 188 31.79 -12.57 -26.59
N GLU A 189 32.92 -12.96 -27.23
CA GLU A 189 34.25 -13.05 -26.56
C GLU A 189 34.74 -11.68 -26.08
N GLU A 190 34.52 -10.61 -26.83
CA GLU A 190 34.90 -9.24 -26.48
C GLU A 190 34.07 -8.74 -25.27
N LEU A 191 32.84 -9.19 -25.13
CA LEU A 191 31.90 -8.74 -24.09
C LEU A 191 31.95 -9.61 -22.82
N LEU A 192 32.62 -10.78 -22.83
CA LEU A 192 32.75 -11.64 -21.67
C LEU A 192 33.28 -10.91 -20.42
N PRO A 193 34.37 -10.12 -20.48
CA PRO A 193 34.86 -9.45 -19.28
C PRO A 193 33.86 -8.49 -18.65
N LYS A 194 33.01 -7.84 -19.48
CA LYS A 194 31.95 -6.95 -19.00
C LYS A 194 30.83 -7.74 -18.35
N LEU A 195 30.42 -8.86 -18.95
CA LEU A 195 29.38 -9.73 -18.38
C LEU A 195 29.85 -10.30 -17.02
N ASP A 196 31.07 -10.80 -16.94
CA ASP A 196 31.64 -11.38 -15.72
C ASP A 196 31.77 -10.33 -14.60
N TYR A 197 32.11 -9.08 -14.96
CA TYR A 197 32.12 -7.98 -14.02
C TYR A 197 30.71 -7.72 -13.45
N GLU A 198 29.70 -7.58 -14.30
CA GLU A 198 28.32 -7.35 -13.85
C GLU A 198 27.80 -8.51 -12.98
N LEU A 199 28.06 -9.75 -13.38
CA LEU A 199 27.72 -10.96 -12.61
C LEU A 199 28.40 -10.94 -11.23
N SER A 200 29.67 -10.58 -11.16
CA SER A 200 30.39 -10.49 -9.89
C SER A 200 29.80 -9.46 -8.93
N VAL A 201 29.35 -8.33 -9.46
CA VAL A 201 28.67 -7.29 -8.67
C VAL A 201 27.34 -7.80 -8.15
N ILE A 202 26.53 -8.44 -9.00
CA ILE A 202 25.22 -9.01 -8.62
C ILE A 202 25.40 -10.06 -7.52
N GLN A 203 26.41 -10.94 -7.64
CA GLN A 203 26.72 -11.96 -6.65
C GLN A 203 27.15 -11.33 -5.33
N LYS A 204 28.08 -10.38 -5.37
CA LYS A 204 28.61 -9.69 -4.18
C LYS A 204 27.53 -8.94 -3.41
N MET A 205 26.54 -8.40 -4.11
CA MET A 205 25.40 -7.69 -3.52
C MET A 205 24.27 -8.63 -3.08
N GLY A 206 24.35 -9.96 -3.34
CA GLY A 206 23.33 -10.94 -2.93
C GLY A 206 22.07 -10.96 -3.76
N TYR A 207 22.08 -10.47 -5.01
CA TYR A 207 20.88 -10.35 -5.84
C TYR A 207 20.72 -11.45 -6.90
N VAL A 208 21.46 -12.56 -6.80
CA VAL A 208 21.39 -13.67 -7.77
C VAL A 208 19.97 -14.23 -7.89
N ASP A 209 19.34 -14.58 -6.75
CA ASP A 209 17.98 -15.11 -6.75
C ASP A 209 16.96 -14.07 -7.25
N TYR A 210 17.17 -12.79 -6.96
CA TYR A 210 16.32 -11.72 -7.48
C TYR A 210 16.29 -11.69 -9.02
N PHE A 211 17.47 -11.78 -9.67
CA PHE A 211 17.56 -11.84 -11.14
C PHE A 211 16.90 -13.10 -11.70
N LEU A 212 17.05 -14.24 -11.03
CA LEU A 212 16.41 -15.49 -11.46
C LEU A 212 14.89 -15.44 -11.33
N ILE A 213 14.37 -14.86 -10.25
CA ILE A 213 12.94 -14.68 -10.04
C ILE A 213 12.35 -13.75 -11.11
N VAL A 214 13.02 -12.63 -11.39
CA VAL A 214 12.58 -11.68 -12.43
C VAL A 214 12.62 -12.33 -13.81
N TRP A 215 13.70 -13.04 -14.13
CA TRP A 215 13.82 -13.81 -15.36
C TRP A 215 12.68 -14.84 -15.51
N ASP A 216 12.37 -15.56 -14.45
CA ASP A 216 11.39 -16.63 -14.45
C ASP A 216 9.98 -16.16 -14.87
N PHE A 217 9.44 -15.15 -14.21
CA PHE A 217 8.09 -14.71 -14.56
C PHE A 217 8.02 -13.97 -15.92
N ILE A 218 9.11 -13.34 -16.36
CA ILE A 218 9.22 -12.80 -17.71
C ILE A 218 9.22 -13.94 -18.74
N ASN A 219 9.99 -15.00 -18.46
CA ASN A 219 10.06 -16.18 -19.30
C ASN A 219 8.71 -16.92 -19.36
N TYR A 220 8.02 -17.03 -18.21
CA TYR A 220 6.64 -17.53 -18.15
C TYR A 220 5.72 -16.75 -19.08
N ALA A 221 5.71 -15.42 -18.95
CA ALA A 221 4.87 -14.57 -19.79
C ALA A 221 5.14 -14.80 -21.28
N ARG A 222 6.41 -14.82 -21.70
CA ARG A 222 6.80 -15.01 -23.11
C ARG A 222 6.44 -16.38 -23.65
N THR A 223 6.66 -17.44 -22.88
CA THR A 223 6.34 -18.82 -23.30
C THR A 223 4.83 -19.06 -23.37
N HIS A 224 4.02 -18.28 -22.66
CA HIS A 224 2.56 -18.31 -22.71
C HIS A 224 1.97 -17.26 -23.66
N GLY A 225 2.81 -16.61 -24.47
CA GLY A 225 2.35 -15.62 -25.45
C GLY A 225 1.77 -14.35 -24.85
N ILE A 226 2.17 -14.01 -23.61
CA ILE A 226 1.81 -12.75 -22.97
C ILE A 226 2.82 -11.69 -23.38
N PRO A 227 2.42 -10.59 -24.04
CA PRO A 227 3.34 -9.53 -24.44
C PRO A 227 4.04 -8.89 -23.24
N VAL A 228 5.37 -8.75 -23.37
CA VAL A 228 6.24 -8.10 -22.37
C VAL A 228 6.95 -6.92 -23.03
N GLY A 229 6.95 -5.78 -22.39
CA GLY A 229 7.67 -4.58 -22.85
C GLY A 229 9.18 -4.81 -22.98
N PRO A 230 9.88 -3.95 -23.74
CA PRO A 230 11.31 -4.11 -23.99
C PRO A 230 12.18 -3.83 -22.75
N GLY A 231 11.58 -3.35 -21.67
CA GLY A 231 12.25 -2.86 -20.48
C GLY A 231 12.32 -1.34 -20.45
N ARG A 232 12.49 -0.80 -19.27
CA ARG A 232 12.62 0.64 -19.00
C ARG A 232 13.44 0.88 -17.73
N GLY A 233 13.68 2.13 -17.36
CA GLY A 233 14.44 2.48 -16.17
C GLY A 233 15.92 2.11 -16.26
N SER A 234 16.56 1.96 -15.11
CA SER A 234 18.01 1.71 -15.01
C SER A 234 18.42 0.29 -15.39
N ALA A 235 17.52 -0.70 -15.27
CA ALA A 235 17.78 -2.09 -15.60
C ALA A 235 18.18 -2.32 -17.07
N ALA A 236 17.77 -1.41 -17.98
CA ALA A 236 18.19 -1.41 -19.37
C ALA A 236 19.72 -1.23 -19.56
N GLY A 237 20.42 -0.71 -18.55
CA GLY A 237 21.88 -0.56 -18.57
C GLY A 237 22.67 -1.85 -18.28
N SER A 238 21.99 -2.94 -17.89
CA SER A 238 22.64 -4.20 -17.52
C SER A 238 22.73 -5.17 -18.71
N LEU A 239 23.95 -5.64 -18.96
CA LEU A 239 24.22 -6.70 -19.93
C LEU A 239 23.64 -8.04 -19.46
N VAL A 240 23.67 -8.32 -18.14
CA VAL A 240 23.01 -9.48 -17.53
C VAL A 240 21.50 -9.46 -17.81
N SER A 241 20.83 -8.32 -17.60
CA SER A 241 19.39 -8.19 -17.92
C SER A 241 19.08 -8.41 -19.40
N TYR A 242 19.97 -7.98 -20.29
CA TYR A 242 19.79 -8.13 -21.74
C TYR A 242 20.06 -9.56 -22.20
N THR A 243 21.11 -10.21 -21.70
CA THR A 243 21.46 -11.59 -22.10
C THR A 243 20.45 -12.61 -21.59
N THR A 244 19.95 -12.46 -20.37
CA THR A 244 18.88 -13.30 -19.81
C THR A 244 17.52 -13.01 -20.46
N GLY A 245 17.38 -11.87 -21.13
CA GLY A 245 16.12 -11.43 -21.74
C GLY A 245 15.17 -10.74 -20.76
N ILE A 246 15.60 -10.35 -19.59
CA ILE A 246 14.82 -9.45 -18.70
C ILE A 246 14.49 -8.16 -19.46
N THR A 247 15.49 -7.62 -20.18
CA THR A 247 15.27 -6.48 -21.10
C THR A 247 15.58 -6.87 -22.56
N ASN A 248 15.02 -6.10 -23.49
CA ASN A 248 15.29 -6.19 -24.93
C ASN A 248 15.96 -4.92 -25.48
N ILE A 249 16.45 -4.06 -24.60
CA ILE A 249 17.24 -2.87 -24.95
C ILE A 249 18.71 -3.24 -24.85
N ASP A 250 19.45 -3.09 -25.96
CA ASP A 250 20.85 -3.43 -26.04
C ASP A 250 21.73 -2.37 -25.34
N PRO A 251 22.32 -2.65 -24.17
CA PRO A 251 23.09 -1.67 -23.41
C PRO A 251 24.39 -1.25 -24.13
N ILE A 252 24.95 -2.10 -24.96
CA ILE A 252 26.17 -1.81 -25.71
C ILE A 252 25.88 -0.87 -26.88
N ARG A 253 24.83 -1.15 -27.64
CA ARG A 253 24.40 -0.30 -28.76
C ARG A 253 24.05 1.11 -28.34
N TYR A 254 23.41 1.27 -27.20
CA TYR A 254 22.98 2.56 -26.69
C TYR A 254 23.91 3.18 -25.67
N ASN A 255 25.08 2.56 -25.44
CA ASN A 255 26.10 3.04 -24.51
C ASN A 255 25.55 3.33 -23.10
N LEU A 256 24.72 2.42 -22.58
CA LEU A 256 24.11 2.53 -21.26
C LEU A 256 25.08 2.06 -20.17
N LEU A 257 24.96 2.69 -18.99
CA LEU A 257 25.87 2.43 -17.86
C LEU A 257 25.21 1.50 -16.83
N PHE A 258 25.88 0.38 -16.55
CA PHE A 258 25.46 -0.59 -15.53
C PHE A 258 25.49 0.02 -14.11
N GLU A 259 26.45 0.89 -13.82
CA GLU A 259 26.63 1.53 -12.52
C GLU A 259 25.45 2.47 -12.13
N ARG A 260 24.63 2.86 -13.08
CA ARG A 260 23.37 3.57 -12.80
C ARG A 260 22.28 2.64 -12.29
N PHE A 261 22.36 1.36 -12.59
CA PHE A 261 21.43 0.34 -12.16
C PHE A 261 21.90 -0.31 -10.85
N LEU A 262 23.13 -0.81 -10.81
CA LEU A 262 23.76 -1.39 -9.62
C LEU A 262 25.11 -0.75 -9.35
N ASN A 263 25.26 -0.18 -8.15
CA ASN A 263 26.51 0.38 -7.67
C ASN A 263 26.82 -0.22 -6.29
N PRO A 264 27.94 -0.93 -6.11
CA PRO A 264 28.35 -1.49 -4.82
C PRO A 264 28.52 -0.47 -3.69
N GLU A 265 28.78 0.80 -4.03
CA GLU A 265 28.89 1.90 -3.07
C GLU A 265 27.51 2.40 -2.58
N ARG A 266 26.46 2.08 -3.31
CA ARG A 266 25.11 2.50 -2.99
C ARG A 266 24.25 1.27 -2.68
N VAL A 267 24.15 0.91 -1.41
CA VAL A 267 23.40 -0.27 -0.92
C VAL A 267 21.89 -0.01 -1.02
N THR A 268 21.35 -0.04 -2.23
CA THR A 268 19.93 -0.03 -2.48
C THR A 268 19.57 -1.25 -3.32
N MET A 269 18.43 -1.91 -2.97
CA MET A 269 17.93 -3.00 -3.79
C MET A 269 17.64 -2.50 -5.21
N PRO A 270 18.05 -3.25 -6.26
CA PRO A 270 17.75 -2.89 -7.64
C PRO A 270 16.23 -2.93 -7.88
N ASP A 271 15.75 -1.96 -8.65
CA ASP A 271 14.37 -1.88 -9.10
C ASP A 271 14.32 -2.22 -10.60
N ILE A 272 13.62 -3.30 -10.94
CA ILE A 272 13.43 -3.72 -12.33
C ILE A 272 11.96 -3.50 -12.72
N ASP A 273 11.71 -2.45 -13.48
CA ASP A 273 10.41 -2.11 -14.01
C ASP A 273 10.05 -2.99 -15.22
N ILE A 274 8.91 -3.67 -15.14
CA ILE A 274 8.45 -4.58 -16.19
C ILE A 274 7.03 -4.25 -16.59
N ASP A 275 6.81 -4.08 -17.88
CA ASP A 275 5.50 -3.80 -18.45
C ASP A 275 4.92 -5.09 -19.08
N PHE A 276 3.79 -5.55 -18.57
CA PHE A 276 3.03 -6.67 -19.13
C PHE A 276 1.76 -6.17 -19.85
N CYS A 277 1.26 -6.97 -20.77
CA CYS A 277 -0.03 -6.77 -21.39
C CYS A 277 -1.10 -6.53 -20.31
N TYR A 278 -1.81 -5.41 -20.41
CA TYR A 278 -2.82 -5.00 -19.42
C TYR A 278 -3.91 -6.06 -19.21
N GLU A 279 -4.39 -6.67 -20.30
CA GLU A 279 -5.47 -7.65 -20.26
C GLU A 279 -5.06 -8.97 -19.60
N ARG A 280 -3.77 -9.36 -19.71
CA ARG A 280 -3.27 -10.66 -19.27
C ARG A 280 -2.26 -10.57 -18.10
N ARG A 281 -2.05 -9.38 -17.54
CA ARG A 281 -1.14 -9.16 -16.41
C ARG A 281 -1.50 -10.02 -15.19
N SER A 282 -2.79 -10.22 -14.93
CA SER A 282 -3.26 -11.05 -13.82
C SER A 282 -2.74 -12.48 -13.89
N GLU A 283 -2.63 -13.09 -15.08
CA GLU A 283 -2.10 -14.44 -15.25
C GLU A 283 -0.64 -14.56 -14.76
N VAL A 284 0.17 -13.51 -14.97
CA VAL A 284 1.56 -13.48 -14.50
C VAL A 284 1.59 -13.34 -12.98
N ILE A 285 0.73 -12.49 -12.40
CA ILE A 285 0.62 -12.33 -10.94
C ILE A 285 0.19 -13.66 -10.30
N ASP A 286 -0.81 -14.33 -10.85
CA ASP A 286 -1.30 -15.61 -10.36
C ASP A 286 -0.20 -16.69 -10.41
N TYR A 287 0.59 -16.74 -11.49
CA TYR A 287 1.75 -17.63 -11.60
C TYR A 287 2.78 -17.37 -10.49
N VAL A 288 3.10 -16.09 -10.23
CA VAL A 288 4.06 -15.72 -9.18
C VAL A 288 3.53 -16.11 -7.79
N ILE A 289 2.24 -15.89 -7.53
CA ILE A 289 1.59 -16.29 -6.28
C ILE A 289 1.60 -17.81 -6.10
N GLU A 290 1.31 -18.57 -7.16
CA GLU A 290 1.32 -20.03 -7.13
C GLU A 290 2.72 -20.58 -6.89
N LYS A 291 3.73 -20.03 -7.58
CA LYS A 291 5.11 -20.52 -7.53
C LYS A 291 5.84 -20.14 -6.24
N TYR A 292 5.73 -18.88 -5.79
CA TYR A 292 6.49 -18.37 -4.65
C TYR A 292 5.71 -18.34 -3.34
N GLY A 293 4.43 -18.63 -3.40
CA GLY A 293 3.54 -18.68 -2.24
C GLY A 293 2.79 -17.38 -2.00
N LYS A 294 1.55 -17.50 -1.58
CA LYS A 294 0.63 -16.38 -1.32
C LYS A 294 1.15 -15.43 -0.21
N ASP A 295 1.94 -15.96 0.72
CA ASP A 295 2.51 -15.19 1.83
C ASP A 295 3.78 -14.43 1.45
N CYS A 296 4.35 -14.71 0.26
CA CYS A 296 5.55 -14.08 -0.27
C CYS A 296 5.25 -13.04 -1.36
N VAL A 297 4.02 -12.95 -1.83
CA VAL A 297 3.62 -12.09 -2.95
C VAL A 297 2.49 -11.17 -2.52
N THR A 298 2.70 -9.87 -2.64
CA THR A 298 1.69 -8.86 -2.31
C THR A 298 1.75 -7.67 -3.27
N GLN A 299 0.65 -6.97 -3.37
CA GLN A 299 0.62 -5.69 -4.07
C GLN A 299 1.01 -4.57 -3.10
N ILE A 300 1.89 -3.68 -3.55
CA ILE A 300 2.31 -2.52 -2.75
C ILE A 300 1.26 -1.43 -2.88
N VAL A 301 0.85 -0.88 -1.72
CA VAL A 301 -0.01 0.30 -1.67
C VAL A 301 0.76 1.50 -2.18
N THR A 302 0.20 2.19 -3.19
CA THR A 302 0.79 3.40 -3.75
C THR A 302 0.02 4.61 -3.25
N PHE A 303 0.70 5.52 -2.56
CA PHE A 303 0.16 6.81 -2.18
C PHE A 303 0.41 7.81 -3.31
N GLY A 304 -0.66 8.40 -3.82
CA GLY A 304 -0.60 9.42 -4.86
C GLY A 304 -1.04 10.79 -4.34
N THR A 305 -0.54 11.84 -4.93
CA THR A 305 -1.03 13.21 -4.75
C THR A 305 -1.72 13.68 -6.03
N LEU A 306 -2.74 14.52 -5.87
CA LEU A 306 -3.39 15.16 -7.02
C LEU A 306 -2.46 16.20 -7.62
N ALA A 307 -2.14 16.07 -8.91
CA ALA A 307 -1.33 17.06 -9.61
C ALA A 307 -2.12 18.37 -9.83
N ALA A 308 -1.44 19.52 -9.77
CA ALA A 308 -2.06 20.85 -9.79
C ALA A 308 -3.05 21.06 -10.96
N ARG A 309 -2.73 20.63 -12.17
CA ARG A 309 -3.65 20.72 -13.33
C ARG A 309 -4.83 19.76 -13.25
N GLY A 310 -4.60 18.56 -12.73
CA GLY A 310 -5.62 17.52 -12.58
C GLY A 310 -6.66 17.93 -11.54
N VAL A 311 -6.19 18.36 -10.37
CA VAL A 311 -7.08 18.68 -9.23
C VAL A 311 -8.06 19.80 -9.57
N ILE A 312 -7.66 20.82 -10.35
CA ILE A 312 -8.58 21.90 -10.76
C ILE A 312 -9.75 21.37 -11.58
N ARG A 313 -9.51 20.46 -12.52
CA ARG A 313 -10.58 19.85 -13.32
C ARG A 313 -11.44 18.90 -12.50
N ASP A 314 -10.83 18.15 -11.63
CA ASP A 314 -11.52 17.16 -10.79
C ASP A 314 -12.41 17.84 -9.73
N VAL A 315 -11.88 18.84 -9.03
CA VAL A 315 -12.66 19.64 -8.06
C VAL A 315 -13.76 20.43 -8.79
N GLY A 316 -13.43 21.03 -9.94
CA GLY A 316 -14.42 21.73 -10.75
C GLY A 316 -15.60 20.83 -11.15
N ARG A 317 -15.34 19.58 -11.52
CA ARG A 317 -16.38 18.59 -11.82
C ARG A 317 -17.25 18.27 -10.60
N VAL A 318 -16.65 18.10 -9.44
CA VAL A 318 -17.37 17.85 -8.17
C VAL A 318 -18.24 19.05 -7.79
N MET A 319 -17.75 20.28 -8.00
CA MET A 319 -18.47 21.52 -7.74
C MET A 319 -19.47 21.90 -8.82
N ASP A 320 -19.63 21.08 -9.86
CA ASP A 320 -20.50 21.31 -11.03
C ASP A 320 -20.14 22.57 -11.84
N LEU A 321 -18.84 22.93 -11.87
CA LEU A 321 -18.33 24.04 -12.66
C LEU A 321 -18.20 23.67 -14.13
N PRO A 322 -18.38 24.63 -15.09
CA PRO A 322 -18.21 24.36 -16.50
C PRO A 322 -16.80 23.85 -16.83
N TYR A 323 -16.70 22.76 -17.58
CA TYR A 323 -15.41 22.15 -17.94
C TYR A 323 -14.45 23.14 -18.59
N ASN A 324 -14.93 23.95 -19.55
CA ASN A 324 -14.10 24.93 -20.25
C ASN A 324 -13.50 25.99 -19.31
N PHE A 325 -14.22 26.37 -18.26
CA PHE A 325 -13.72 27.28 -17.23
C PHE A 325 -12.54 26.64 -16.47
N CYS A 326 -12.72 25.46 -15.95
CA CYS A 326 -11.69 24.73 -15.21
C CYS A 326 -10.47 24.40 -16.11
N ASP A 327 -10.71 24.02 -17.37
CA ASP A 327 -9.65 23.71 -18.32
C ASP A 327 -8.83 24.95 -18.69
N THR A 328 -9.46 26.10 -18.81
CA THR A 328 -8.76 27.39 -19.03
C THR A 328 -7.83 27.71 -17.86
N ILE A 329 -8.31 27.56 -16.63
CA ILE A 329 -7.48 27.78 -15.43
C ILE A 329 -6.32 26.78 -15.40
N ALA A 330 -6.60 25.50 -15.59
CA ALA A 330 -5.60 24.44 -15.56
C ALA A 330 -4.49 24.64 -16.63
N LYS A 331 -4.83 25.18 -17.80
CA LYS A 331 -3.86 25.49 -18.88
C LYS A 331 -2.94 26.67 -18.56
N ASN A 332 -3.31 27.57 -17.66
CA ASN A 332 -2.46 28.65 -17.20
C ASN A 332 -1.35 28.19 -16.24
N ILE A 333 -1.47 27.02 -15.66
CA ILE A 333 -0.41 26.42 -14.83
C ILE A 333 0.74 26.00 -15.74
N PRO A 334 2.00 26.42 -15.49
CA PRO A 334 3.17 26.02 -16.26
C PRO A 334 3.35 24.50 -16.32
N ASN A 335 3.98 24.01 -17.38
CA ASN A 335 4.25 22.59 -17.54
C ASN A 335 5.61 22.22 -16.92
N GLU A 336 5.71 22.39 -15.61
CA GLU A 336 6.90 22.07 -14.83
C GLU A 336 6.68 20.82 -14.00
N LEU A 337 7.74 20.05 -13.77
CA LEU A 337 7.70 18.84 -12.94
C LEU A 337 7.50 19.25 -11.48
N ASN A 338 6.56 18.57 -10.79
CA ASN A 338 6.23 18.81 -9.38
C ASN A 338 5.74 20.24 -9.05
N ILE A 339 5.12 20.91 -10.02
CA ILE A 339 4.48 22.20 -9.76
C ILE A 339 3.30 22.04 -8.81
N THR A 340 3.19 22.98 -7.86
CA THR A 340 2.07 23.08 -6.92
C THR A 340 1.22 24.33 -7.24
N ILE A 341 0.00 24.40 -6.68
CA ILE A 341 -0.89 25.56 -6.87
C ILE A 341 -0.32 26.81 -6.20
N ASP A 342 0.48 26.66 -5.12
CA ASP A 342 1.06 27.76 -4.35
C ASP A 342 2.30 28.40 -5.02
N ARG A 343 2.75 27.87 -6.16
CA ARG A 343 3.87 28.39 -6.97
C ARG A 343 3.37 28.97 -8.27
#